data_54505fcd07d2a7bfe339c6afefa98b6f
#
_entry.id   54505fcd07d2a7bfe339c6afefa98b6f
#
_cell.length_a   1.000
_cell.length_b   1.000
_cell.length_c   1.000
_cell.angle_alpha   90.00
_cell.angle_beta   90.00
_cell.angle_gamma   90.00
#
_symmetry.space_group_name_H-M   'P 1'
#
loop_
_entity.id
_entity.type
_entity.pdbx_description
1 polymer ?
#
loop_
_entity_poly.entity_id
_entity_poly.type
_entity_poly.pdbx_seq_one_letter_code
_entity_poly.pdbx_strand_id
1 'polypeptide(L)'
;MANRRHLAVLRKGVSVWNEWRREHPYIVPELDGTNLRRADLTKVDLTVADLAHADLSGARLRRPDLREARLFASDLSGADLFAANLQEADLRDANFRGADLRRADFSGADARSADLQAARLQRADFQHTDLAAADLRRANLSEANLASSTLVKTNLEGANLTGCRVYGASVWAVKLDGAVQPDLIITPYVESDITVDNIEVAQFIYLLLNNQKIRHVIDTITSKVVLILGRFRPERKPILDAMRGELRRRDYLPVLFDFAKPTSRDLTETISTLAHMARFVIADVTDARSIPQELMKIVPALPSVPVQPLLLASQQEYGMFEHFRRFAWVLVPVLYEDKAKLLADLDTRVIAPREAKANELRGK
;
A
#
# COMPACT_ATOMS: atom_id res chain seq x y z
N MET A 1 -22.21 -10.07 -32.41
CA MET A 1 -22.41 -9.27 -33.66
C MET A 1 -23.56 -8.31 -33.43
N ALA A 2 -23.34 -7.06 -33.84
CA ALA A 2 -24.34 -6.01 -33.67
C ALA A 2 -25.69 -6.33 -34.30
N ASN A 3 -26.75 -5.98 -33.64
CA ASN A 3 -28.11 -6.04 -34.19
C ASN A 3 -28.30 -4.93 -35.20
N ARG A 4 -28.50 -5.30 -36.48
CA ARG A 4 -28.62 -4.33 -37.59
C ARG A 4 -29.78 -3.34 -37.36
N ARG A 5 -30.86 -3.77 -36.68
CA ARG A 5 -32.02 -2.89 -36.37
C ARG A 5 -31.65 -1.84 -35.31
N HIS A 6 -30.98 -2.24 -34.26
CA HIS A 6 -30.52 -1.33 -33.21
C HIS A 6 -29.56 -0.28 -33.80
N LEU A 7 -28.56 -0.72 -34.56
CA LEU A 7 -27.63 0.19 -35.21
C LEU A 7 -28.31 1.14 -36.21
N ALA A 8 -29.32 0.65 -36.93
CA ALA A 8 -30.09 1.50 -37.87
C ALA A 8 -30.89 2.60 -37.13
N VAL A 9 -31.44 2.30 -35.95
CA VAL A 9 -32.12 3.30 -35.08
C VAL A 9 -31.10 4.33 -34.58
N LEU A 10 -29.97 3.89 -34.05
CA LEU A 10 -28.92 4.77 -33.53
C LEU A 10 -28.39 5.73 -34.59
N ARG A 11 -28.21 5.26 -35.83
CA ARG A 11 -27.77 6.07 -36.98
C ARG A 11 -28.77 7.15 -37.41
N LYS A 12 -30.02 7.08 -36.99
CA LYS A 12 -31.01 8.16 -37.23
C LYS A 12 -30.81 9.35 -36.25
N GLY A 13 -29.94 9.20 -35.28
CA GLY A 13 -29.56 10.24 -34.31
C GLY A 13 -30.04 9.98 -32.89
N VAL A 14 -29.40 10.66 -31.95
CA VAL A 14 -29.58 10.44 -30.52
C VAL A 14 -31.04 10.67 -30.06
N SER A 15 -31.76 11.65 -30.61
CA SER A 15 -33.14 11.90 -30.22
C SER A 15 -34.04 10.70 -30.54
N VAL A 16 -33.93 10.15 -31.75
CA VAL A 16 -34.68 8.97 -32.20
C VAL A 16 -34.32 7.73 -31.41
N TRP A 17 -33.03 7.60 -31.09
CA TRP A 17 -32.54 6.50 -30.28
C TRP A 17 -33.08 6.58 -28.86
N ASN A 18 -32.99 7.73 -28.21
CA ASN A 18 -33.47 7.90 -26.82
C ASN A 18 -35.00 7.76 -26.71
N GLU A 19 -35.75 8.09 -27.77
CA GLU A 19 -37.19 7.79 -27.85
C GLU A 19 -37.46 6.30 -27.93
N TRP A 20 -36.75 5.62 -28.84
CA TRP A 20 -36.81 4.17 -28.95
C TRP A 20 -36.42 3.47 -27.65
N ARG A 21 -35.42 3.95 -26.92
CA ARG A 21 -35.04 3.44 -25.57
C ARG A 21 -36.19 3.57 -24.57
N ARG A 22 -36.90 4.69 -24.56
CA ARG A 22 -38.03 4.89 -23.65
C ARG A 22 -39.22 3.98 -23.97
N GLU A 23 -39.44 3.67 -25.24
CA GLU A 23 -40.49 2.76 -25.69
C GLU A 23 -40.10 1.28 -25.47
N HIS A 24 -38.82 0.97 -25.37
CA HIS A 24 -38.29 -0.39 -25.24
C HIS A 24 -37.31 -0.53 -24.06
N PRO A 25 -37.72 -0.24 -22.83
CA PRO A 25 -36.82 -0.15 -21.67
C PRO A 25 -36.18 -1.48 -21.30
N TYR A 26 -36.77 -2.60 -21.65
CA TYR A 26 -36.28 -3.93 -21.32
C TYR A 26 -35.42 -4.59 -22.41
N ILE A 27 -35.29 -3.93 -23.56
CA ILE A 27 -34.45 -4.44 -24.63
C ILE A 27 -32.99 -4.05 -24.37
N VAL A 28 -32.10 -5.03 -24.33
CA VAL A 28 -30.67 -4.80 -24.29
C VAL A 28 -30.21 -4.37 -25.71
N PRO A 29 -29.66 -3.16 -25.89
CA PRO A 29 -29.11 -2.76 -27.17
C PRO A 29 -27.88 -3.59 -27.55
N GLU A 30 -27.95 -4.36 -28.62
CA GLU A 30 -26.85 -5.17 -29.12
C GLU A 30 -26.05 -4.36 -30.17
N LEU A 31 -24.92 -3.77 -29.71
CA LEU A 31 -24.04 -2.91 -30.52
C LEU A 31 -22.60 -3.45 -30.52
N ASP A 32 -22.40 -4.73 -30.20
CA ASP A 32 -21.09 -5.38 -30.18
C ASP A 32 -20.35 -5.28 -31.51
N GLY A 33 -19.09 -4.83 -31.46
CA GLY A 33 -18.23 -4.67 -32.60
C GLY A 33 -18.65 -3.57 -33.62
N THR A 34 -19.55 -2.65 -33.20
CA THR A 34 -19.99 -1.57 -34.09
C THR A 34 -18.91 -0.52 -34.30
N ASN A 35 -18.88 0.05 -35.52
CA ASN A 35 -18.07 1.24 -35.77
C ASN A 35 -18.92 2.50 -35.56
N LEU A 36 -18.59 3.21 -34.46
CA LEU A 36 -19.17 4.48 -34.02
C LEU A 36 -18.10 5.58 -33.91
N ARG A 37 -17.02 5.40 -34.63
CA ARG A 37 -15.88 6.32 -34.62
C ARG A 37 -16.31 7.73 -34.97
N ARG A 38 -15.91 8.70 -34.16
CA ARG A 38 -16.24 10.13 -34.28
C ARG A 38 -17.73 10.43 -34.38
N ALA A 39 -18.60 9.49 -34.00
CA ALA A 39 -20.04 9.73 -33.95
C ALA A 39 -20.38 10.80 -32.90
N ASP A 40 -21.40 11.59 -33.15
CA ASP A 40 -21.97 12.48 -32.11
C ASP A 40 -23.08 11.72 -31.39
N LEU A 41 -22.74 11.31 -30.15
CA LEU A 41 -23.56 10.54 -29.23
C LEU A 41 -23.81 11.35 -27.94
N THR A 42 -23.82 12.68 -28.04
CA THR A 42 -24.04 13.56 -26.91
C THR A 42 -25.40 13.30 -26.25
N LYS A 43 -25.40 12.99 -24.94
CA LYS A 43 -26.60 12.64 -24.13
C LYS A 43 -27.33 11.38 -24.61
N VAL A 44 -26.64 10.45 -25.25
CA VAL A 44 -27.22 9.17 -25.65
C VAL A 44 -27.51 8.30 -24.43
N ASP A 45 -28.64 7.60 -24.47
CA ASP A 45 -28.99 6.54 -23.51
C ASP A 45 -28.49 5.18 -24.03
N LEU A 46 -27.39 4.73 -23.49
CA LEU A 46 -26.78 3.41 -23.77
C LEU A 46 -26.77 2.54 -22.51
N THR A 47 -27.71 2.78 -21.59
CA THR A 47 -27.84 1.94 -20.39
C THR A 47 -28.01 0.46 -20.76
N VAL A 48 -27.30 -0.41 -20.06
CA VAL A 48 -27.21 -1.88 -20.26
C VAL A 48 -26.81 -2.31 -21.68
N ALA A 49 -26.38 -1.39 -22.55
CA ALA A 49 -26.04 -1.71 -23.92
C ALA A 49 -24.79 -2.64 -24.01
N ASP A 50 -24.85 -3.59 -24.93
CA ASP A 50 -23.64 -4.37 -25.30
C ASP A 50 -22.87 -3.63 -26.39
N LEU A 51 -21.78 -3.00 -25.99
CA LEU A 51 -20.82 -2.25 -26.82
C LEU A 51 -19.44 -2.93 -26.81
N ALA A 52 -19.38 -4.21 -26.46
CA ALA A 52 -18.13 -4.94 -26.47
C ALA A 52 -17.45 -4.84 -27.84
N HIS A 53 -16.13 -4.65 -27.85
CA HIS A 53 -15.33 -4.51 -29.08
C HIS A 53 -15.77 -3.37 -30.03
N ALA A 54 -16.64 -2.44 -29.58
CA ALA A 54 -17.06 -1.31 -30.41
C ALA A 54 -15.94 -0.28 -30.59
N ASP A 55 -15.84 0.31 -31.78
CA ASP A 55 -14.95 1.44 -32.05
C ASP A 55 -15.70 2.76 -31.83
N LEU A 56 -15.47 3.40 -30.70
CA LEU A 56 -15.97 4.71 -30.29
C LEU A 56 -14.86 5.77 -30.32
N SER A 57 -13.72 5.48 -30.98
CA SER A 57 -12.55 6.35 -30.95
C SER A 57 -12.86 7.73 -31.50
N GLY A 58 -12.51 8.75 -30.69
CA GLY A 58 -12.77 10.16 -31.00
C GLY A 58 -14.26 10.54 -31.04
N ALA A 59 -15.16 9.69 -30.56
CA ALA A 59 -16.60 10.00 -30.50
C ALA A 59 -16.91 11.14 -29.49
N ARG A 60 -17.96 11.89 -29.74
CA ARG A 60 -18.48 12.90 -28.83
C ARG A 60 -19.55 12.28 -27.94
N LEU A 61 -19.19 11.93 -26.73
CA LEU A 61 -20.00 11.24 -25.75
C LEU A 61 -20.17 12.13 -24.50
N ARG A 62 -20.56 13.38 -24.69
CA ARG A 62 -20.76 14.28 -23.55
C ARG A 62 -22.04 13.93 -22.81
N ARG A 63 -21.92 13.64 -21.49
CA ARG A 63 -23.02 13.26 -20.60
C ARG A 63 -23.85 12.08 -21.13
N PRO A 64 -23.24 11.00 -21.66
CA PRO A 64 -23.96 9.81 -22.05
C PRO A 64 -24.44 9.10 -20.78
N ASP A 65 -25.49 8.33 -20.88
CA ASP A 65 -25.84 7.33 -19.87
C ASP A 65 -25.36 5.97 -20.32
N LEU A 66 -24.28 5.47 -19.69
CA LEU A 66 -23.61 4.19 -19.96
C LEU A 66 -23.69 3.25 -18.74
N ARG A 67 -24.65 3.49 -17.85
CA ARG A 67 -24.80 2.63 -16.66
C ARG A 67 -25.00 1.18 -17.05
N GLU A 68 -24.27 0.30 -16.36
CA GLU A 68 -24.33 -1.15 -16.60
C GLU A 68 -24.03 -1.56 -18.05
N ALA A 69 -23.49 -0.63 -18.87
CA ALA A 69 -23.10 -0.94 -20.25
C ALA A 69 -21.89 -1.88 -20.28
N ARG A 70 -21.87 -2.78 -21.22
CA ARG A 70 -20.75 -3.67 -21.49
C ARG A 70 -19.83 -3.07 -22.54
N LEU A 71 -18.70 -2.52 -22.11
CA LEU A 71 -17.68 -1.88 -22.94
C LEU A 71 -16.39 -2.71 -22.99
N PHE A 72 -16.49 -4.01 -22.70
CA PHE A 72 -15.35 -4.91 -22.73
C PHE A 72 -14.56 -4.80 -24.04
N ALA A 73 -13.25 -4.55 -23.93
CA ALA A 73 -12.32 -4.43 -25.05
C ALA A 73 -12.77 -3.42 -26.13
N SER A 74 -13.58 -2.41 -25.81
CA SER A 74 -13.97 -1.34 -26.72
C SER A 74 -12.89 -0.27 -26.85
N ASP A 75 -12.85 0.44 -27.96
CA ASP A 75 -11.94 1.56 -28.19
C ASP A 75 -12.67 2.91 -28.04
N LEU A 76 -12.36 3.62 -26.95
CA LEU A 76 -12.84 4.99 -26.66
C LEU A 76 -11.66 5.99 -26.68
N SER A 77 -10.56 5.63 -27.35
CA SER A 77 -9.38 6.50 -27.39
C SER A 77 -9.69 7.88 -27.93
N GLY A 78 -9.27 8.92 -27.21
CA GLY A 78 -9.51 10.31 -27.56
C GLY A 78 -10.98 10.74 -27.58
N ALA A 79 -11.91 9.94 -27.07
CA ALA A 79 -13.33 10.31 -27.00
C ALA A 79 -13.59 11.41 -25.96
N ASP A 80 -14.62 12.25 -26.20
CA ASP A 80 -15.11 13.24 -25.23
C ASP A 80 -16.26 12.62 -24.40
N LEU A 81 -15.90 12.12 -23.22
CA LEU A 81 -16.80 11.50 -22.24
C LEU A 81 -17.06 12.41 -21.03
N PHE A 82 -16.97 13.72 -21.23
CA PHE A 82 -17.18 14.67 -20.13
C PHE A 82 -18.50 14.43 -19.41
N ALA A 83 -18.43 14.21 -18.09
CA ALA A 83 -19.55 13.90 -17.20
C ALA A 83 -20.39 12.69 -17.69
N ALA A 84 -19.72 11.67 -18.26
CA ALA A 84 -20.35 10.39 -18.57
C ALA A 84 -20.78 9.68 -17.28
N ASN A 85 -21.90 8.98 -17.33
CA ASN A 85 -22.31 8.05 -16.30
C ASN A 85 -21.92 6.62 -16.72
N LEU A 86 -20.91 6.06 -16.07
CA LEU A 86 -20.33 4.73 -16.30
C LEU A 86 -20.55 3.81 -15.06
N GLN A 87 -21.50 4.14 -14.20
CA GLN A 87 -21.78 3.37 -12.99
C GLN A 87 -22.02 1.89 -13.33
N GLU A 88 -21.37 1.00 -12.59
CA GLU A 88 -21.51 -0.46 -12.73
C GLU A 88 -21.21 -1.00 -14.14
N ALA A 89 -20.56 -0.23 -15.00
CA ALA A 89 -20.19 -0.66 -16.35
C ALA A 89 -19.04 -1.69 -16.36
N ASP A 90 -19.07 -2.61 -17.31
CA ASP A 90 -17.96 -3.51 -17.61
C ASP A 90 -16.99 -2.84 -18.59
N LEU A 91 -15.87 -2.32 -18.08
CA LEU A 91 -14.85 -1.58 -18.79
C LEU A 91 -13.55 -2.37 -18.94
N ARG A 92 -13.59 -3.67 -18.66
CA ARG A 92 -12.37 -4.51 -18.70
C ARG A 92 -11.74 -4.45 -20.09
N ASP A 93 -10.41 -4.27 -20.09
CA ASP A 93 -9.59 -4.17 -21.30
C ASP A 93 -10.01 -3.04 -22.25
N ALA A 94 -10.88 -2.11 -21.83
CA ALA A 94 -11.30 -0.96 -22.66
C ALA A 94 -10.17 0.06 -22.80
N ASN A 95 -10.08 0.68 -23.97
CA ASN A 95 -9.08 1.68 -24.31
C ASN A 95 -9.66 3.10 -24.18
N PHE A 96 -9.28 3.83 -23.14
CA PHE A 96 -9.62 5.24 -22.92
C PHE A 96 -8.43 6.18 -23.09
N ARG A 97 -7.40 5.75 -23.81
CA ARG A 97 -6.17 6.53 -23.95
C ARG A 97 -6.46 7.95 -24.47
N GLY A 98 -6.03 8.95 -23.69
CA GLY A 98 -6.21 10.36 -24.04
C GLY A 98 -7.66 10.85 -24.02
N ALA A 99 -8.62 10.07 -23.55
CA ALA A 99 -10.02 10.46 -23.45
C ALA A 99 -10.26 11.61 -22.44
N ASP A 100 -11.28 12.42 -22.67
CA ASP A 100 -11.76 13.43 -21.73
C ASP A 100 -12.88 12.84 -20.86
N LEU A 101 -12.51 12.38 -19.68
CA LEU A 101 -13.37 11.75 -18.69
C LEU A 101 -13.58 12.63 -17.44
N ARG A 102 -13.37 13.93 -17.58
CA ARG A 102 -13.57 14.85 -16.45
C ARG A 102 -15.00 14.79 -15.95
N ARG A 103 -15.14 14.65 -14.60
CA ARG A 103 -16.41 14.50 -13.90
C ARG A 103 -17.21 13.26 -14.32
N ALA A 104 -16.60 12.27 -14.97
CA ALA A 104 -17.24 11.00 -15.23
C ALA A 104 -17.46 10.24 -13.94
N ASP A 105 -18.53 9.47 -13.85
CA ASP A 105 -18.90 8.64 -12.73
C ASP A 105 -18.64 7.16 -13.10
N PHE A 106 -17.62 6.57 -12.49
CA PHE A 106 -17.22 5.16 -12.62
C PHE A 106 -17.64 4.31 -11.42
N SER A 107 -18.48 4.84 -10.52
CA SER A 107 -18.79 4.16 -9.26
C SER A 107 -19.25 2.73 -9.49
N GLY A 108 -18.58 1.79 -8.82
CA GLY A 108 -18.88 0.35 -8.95
C GLY A 108 -18.46 -0.30 -10.27
N ALA A 109 -17.85 0.42 -11.20
CA ALA A 109 -17.44 -0.13 -12.50
C ALA A 109 -16.28 -1.13 -12.36
N ASP A 110 -16.22 -2.09 -13.27
CA ASP A 110 -15.08 -3.01 -13.45
C ASP A 110 -14.17 -2.48 -14.57
N ALA A 111 -13.11 -1.79 -14.19
CA ALA A 111 -12.12 -1.20 -15.10
C ALA A 111 -10.76 -1.94 -15.06
N ARG A 112 -10.79 -3.25 -14.73
CA ARG A 112 -9.57 -4.06 -14.71
C ARG A 112 -8.88 -4.09 -16.06
N SER A 113 -7.57 -3.89 -16.05
CA SER A 113 -6.72 -3.85 -17.26
C SER A 113 -7.10 -2.76 -18.27
N ALA A 114 -7.96 -1.80 -17.93
CA ALA A 114 -8.30 -0.70 -18.84
C ALA A 114 -7.08 0.20 -19.12
N ASP A 115 -6.94 0.68 -20.34
CA ASP A 115 -5.92 1.66 -20.73
C ASP A 115 -6.47 3.09 -20.58
N LEU A 116 -6.09 3.76 -19.51
CA LEU A 116 -6.44 5.14 -19.18
C LEU A 116 -5.23 6.09 -19.34
N GLN A 117 -4.23 5.70 -20.12
CA GLN A 117 -3.02 6.51 -20.29
C GLN A 117 -3.34 7.91 -20.81
N ALA A 118 -2.76 8.91 -20.15
CA ALA A 118 -2.92 10.33 -20.47
C ALA A 118 -4.40 10.81 -20.51
N ALA A 119 -5.32 10.05 -19.92
CA ALA A 119 -6.72 10.45 -19.81
C ALA A 119 -6.88 11.66 -18.86
N ARG A 120 -7.87 12.47 -19.14
CA ARG A 120 -8.26 13.61 -18.30
C ARG A 120 -9.39 13.16 -17.37
N LEU A 121 -9.04 12.94 -16.10
CA LEU A 121 -9.92 12.33 -15.09
C LEU A 121 -10.21 13.28 -13.90
N GLN A 122 -9.99 14.59 -14.07
CA GLN A 122 -10.17 15.53 -12.99
C GLN A 122 -11.60 15.47 -12.47
N ARG A 123 -11.74 15.32 -11.14
CA ARG A 123 -13.03 15.20 -10.45
C ARG A 123 -13.89 14.02 -10.90
N ALA A 124 -13.28 12.99 -11.49
CA ALA A 124 -13.99 11.74 -11.76
C ALA A 124 -14.29 11.00 -10.45
N ASP A 125 -15.40 10.27 -10.43
CA ASP A 125 -15.75 9.42 -9.30
C ASP A 125 -15.44 7.95 -9.59
N PHE A 126 -14.47 7.38 -8.86
CA PHE A 126 -14.05 5.99 -8.91
C PHE A 126 -14.41 5.24 -7.62
N GLN A 127 -15.41 5.70 -6.88
CA GLN A 127 -15.80 5.02 -5.66
C GLN A 127 -16.20 3.57 -5.93
N HIS A 128 -15.62 2.62 -5.19
CA HIS A 128 -15.85 1.19 -5.36
C HIS A 128 -15.46 0.61 -6.74
N THR A 129 -14.73 1.34 -7.57
CA THR A 129 -14.28 0.88 -8.88
C THR A 129 -13.12 -0.11 -8.74
N ASP A 130 -13.14 -1.18 -9.53
CA ASP A 130 -11.99 -2.08 -9.66
C ASP A 130 -11.07 -1.61 -10.80
N LEU A 131 -9.89 -1.06 -10.43
CA LEU A 131 -8.83 -0.59 -11.32
C LEU A 131 -7.62 -1.55 -11.31
N ALA A 132 -7.80 -2.80 -10.89
CA ALA A 132 -6.67 -3.73 -10.80
C ALA A 132 -6.01 -3.92 -12.17
N ALA A 133 -4.67 -3.79 -12.20
CA ALA A 133 -3.84 -3.86 -13.39
C ALA A 133 -4.16 -2.79 -14.47
N ALA A 134 -4.99 -1.78 -14.20
CA ALA A 134 -5.24 -0.68 -15.13
C ALA A 134 -3.99 0.17 -15.35
N ASP A 135 -3.88 0.75 -16.54
CA ASP A 135 -2.79 1.65 -16.93
C ASP A 135 -3.24 3.10 -16.89
N LEU A 136 -2.84 3.82 -15.84
CA LEU A 136 -3.14 5.24 -15.62
C LEU A 136 -1.90 6.13 -15.81
N ARG A 137 -0.90 5.68 -16.55
CA ARG A 137 0.32 6.45 -16.77
C ARG A 137 0.00 7.83 -17.34
N ARG A 138 0.57 8.87 -16.71
CA ARG A 138 0.41 10.27 -17.10
C ARG A 138 -1.05 10.76 -17.12
N ALA A 139 -1.98 10.02 -16.53
CA ALA A 139 -3.36 10.47 -16.37
C ALA A 139 -3.44 11.63 -15.36
N ASN A 140 -4.40 12.53 -15.56
CA ASN A 140 -4.68 13.58 -14.60
C ASN A 140 -5.95 13.25 -13.81
N LEU A 141 -5.72 12.75 -12.57
CA LEU A 141 -6.78 12.41 -11.61
C LEU A 141 -7.04 13.51 -10.58
N SER A 142 -6.49 14.72 -10.73
CA SER A 142 -6.60 15.73 -9.66
C SER A 142 -8.05 15.91 -9.18
N GLU A 143 -8.22 15.93 -7.86
CA GLU A 143 -9.51 16.01 -7.16
C GLU A 143 -10.47 14.83 -7.45
N ALA A 144 -9.99 13.70 -8.00
CA ALA A 144 -10.81 12.51 -8.20
C ALA A 144 -11.13 11.81 -6.87
N ASN A 145 -12.26 11.11 -6.82
CA ASN A 145 -12.65 10.27 -5.71
C ASN A 145 -12.25 8.81 -5.98
N LEU A 146 -11.23 8.31 -5.30
CA LEU A 146 -10.76 6.91 -5.34
C LEU A 146 -11.18 6.15 -4.07
N ALA A 147 -12.14 6.64 -3.30
CA ALA A 147 -12.53 6.01 -2.05
C ALA A 147 -13.02 4.58 -2.29
N SER A 148 -12.52 3.64 -1.49
CA SER A 148 -12.85 2.21 -1.56
C SER A 148 -12.57 1.55 -2.93
N SER A 149 -11.77 2.18 -3.80
CA SER A 149 -11.36 1.58 -5.08
C SER A 149 -10.26 0.53 -4.90
N THR A 150 -10.13 -0.37 -5.86
CA THR A 150 -9.06 -1.37 -5.92
C THR A 150 -7.98 -0.93 -6.90
N LEU A 151 -6.76 -0.66 -6.40
CA LEU A 151 -5.60 -0.21 -7.19
C LEU A 151 -4.48 -1.27 -7.22
N VAL A 152 -4.84 -2.56 -7.15
CA VAL A 152 -3.86 -3.65 -7.12
C VAL A 152 -3.12 -3.75 -8.46
N LYS A 153 -1.78 -3.63 -8.44
CA LYS A 153 -0.92 -3.66 -9.65
C LYS A 153 -1.22 -2.55 -10.67
N THR A 154 -1.94 -1.51 -10.28
CA THR A 154 -2.25 -0.37 -11.14
C THR A 154 -0.98 0.41 -11.46
N ASN A 155 -0.83 0.84 -12.71
CA ASN A 155 0.30 1.68 -13.11
C ASN A 155 -0.09 3.16 -13.08
N LEU A 156 0.48 3.91 -12.14
CA LEU A 156 0.27 5.35 -11.92
C LEU A 156 1.53 6.18 -12.26
N GLU A 157 2.48 5.63 -13.01
CA GLU A 157 3.72 6.34 -13.36
C GLU A 157 3.44 7.69 -14.02
N GLY A 158 3.95 8.78 -13.44
CA GLY A 158 3.75 10.14 -13.92
C GLY A 158 2.30 10.66 -13.82
N ALA A 159 1.40 9.95 -13.14
CA ALA A 159 0.03 10.39 -12.94
C ALA A 159 -0.05 11.54 -11.93
N ASN A 160 -1.05 12.41 -12.05
CA ASN A 160 -1.35 13.48 -11.09
C ASN A 160 -2.55 13.08 -10.22
N LEU A 161 -2.28 12.84 -8.93
CA LEU A 161 -3.27 12.47 -7.91
C LEU A 161 -3.54 13.62 -6.91
N THR A 162 -3.12 14.84 -7.22
CA THR A 162 -3.30 16.00 -6.32
C THR A 162 -4.74 16.09 -5.81
N GLY A 163 -4.93 16.13 -4.49
CA GLY A 163 -6.23 16.30 -3.86
C GLY A 163 -7.21 15.13 -4.05
N CYS A 164 -6.73 13.96 -4.48
CA CYS A 164 -7.58 12.77 -4.57
C CYS A 164 -8.05 12.34 -3.19
N ARG A 165 -9.33 11.91 -3.09
CA ARG A 165 -9.82 11.20 -1.91
C ARG A 165 -9.53 9.71 -2.06
N VAL A 166 -8.74 9.15 -1.13
CA VAL A 166 -8.24 7.77 -1.19
C VAL A 166 -8.68 6.93 0.03
N TYR A 167 -9.66 7.40 0.78
CA TYR A 167 -10.19 6.72 1.96
C TYR A 167 -10.62 5.28 1.64
N GLY A 168 -10.01 4.29 2.29
CA GLY A 168 -10.34 2.87 2.07
C GLY A 168 -9.87 2.27 0.76
N ALA A 169 -9.10 2.99 -0.05
CA ALA A 169 -8.53 2.44 -1.28
C ALA A 169 -7.58 1.28 -0.98
N SER A 170 -7.64 0.23 -1.79
CA SER A 170 -6.76 -0.94 -1.70
C SER A 170 -5.55 -0.77 -2.63
N VAL A 171 -4.38 -0.44 -2.07
CA VAL A 171 -3.18 -0.02 -2.83
C VAL A 171 -2.07 -1.05 -2.63
N TRP A 172 -1.98 -2.03 -3.54
CA TRP A 172 -0.96 -3.08 -3.47
C TRP A 172 -0.19 -3.22 -4.79
N ALA A 173 1.14 -3.24 -4.70
CA ALA A 173 2.02 -3.40 -5.86
C ALA A 173 1.76 -2.38 -6.97
N VAL A 174 1.39 -1.16 -6.63
CA VAL A 174 1.22 -0.04 -7.58
C VAL A 174 2.58 0.45 -8.06
N LYS A 175 2.61 1.02 -9.28
CA LYS A 175 3.79 1.72 -9.79
C LYS A 175 3.56 3.22 -9.70
N LEU A 176 4.45 3.94 -9.01
CA LEU A 176 4.29 5.35 -8.65
C LEU A 176 5.43 6.26 -9.14
N ASP A 177 6.34 5.77 -9.99
CA ASP A 177 7.49 6.53 -10.44
C ASP A 177 7.06 7.85 -11.11
N GLY A 178 7.52 8.97 -10.55
CA GLY A 178 7.14 10.30 -11.03
C GLY A 178 5.68 10.70 -10.80
N ALA A 179 4.89 9.94 -10.04
CA ALA A 179 3.52 10.32 -9.68
C ALA A 179 3.51 11.52 -8.72
N VAL A 180 2.59 12.45 -8.94
CA VAL A 180 2.38 13.65 -8.13
C VAL A 180 1.22 13.40 -7.16
N GLN A 181 1.48 13.44 -5.84
CA GLN A 181 0.55 12.96 -4.81
C GLN A 181 0.28 13.94 -3.65
N PRO A 182 0.35 15.27 -3.79
CA PRO A 182 0.10 16.16 -2.66
C PRO A 182 -1.38 16.14 -2.27
N ASP A 183 -1.62 16.37 -0.97
CA ASP A 183 -2.96 16.59 -0.41
C ASP A 183 -3.95 15.43 -0.63
N LEU A 184 -3.49 14.18 -0.60
CA LEU A 184 -4.39 13.01 -0.66
C LEU A 184 -5.28 12.95 0.59
N ILE A 185 -6.60 12.97 0.41
CA ILE A 185 -7.58 12.99 1.50
C ILE A 185 -7.86 11.55 1.96
N ILE A 186 -7.63 11.28 3.26
CA ILE A 186 -7.75 9.96 3.88
C ILE A 186 -8.95 9.80 4.82
N THR A 187 -9.88 10.73 4.79
CA THR A 187 -11.10 10.72 5.60
C THR A 187 -12.36 10.61 4.74
N PRO A 188 -13.47 10.05 5.26
CA PRO A 188 -14.74 10.03 4.54
C PRO A 188 -15.31 11.47 4.39
N TYR A 189 -16.25 11.64 3.46
CA TYR A 189 -16.86 12.96 3.17
C TYR A 189 -17.54 13.65 4.36
N VAL A 190 -17.94 12.89 5.37
CA VAL A 190 -18.66 13.41 6.55
C VAL A 190 -17.73 13.91 7.65
N GLU A 191 -16.45 13.76 7.50
CA GLU A 191 -15.42 14.16 8.47
C GLU A 191 -14.55 15.28 7.92
N SER A 192 -13.85 16.00 8.82
CA SER A 192 -12.85 16.98 8.42
C SER A 192 -11.72 16.31 7.64
N ASP A 193 -11.27 16.94 6.57
CA ASP A 193 -10.23 16.39 5.73
C ASP A 193 -8.89 16.28 6.47
N ILE A 194 -8.33 15.08 6.48
CA ILE A 194 -6.95 14.79 6.87
C ILE A 194 -6.21 14.40 5.59
N THR A 195 -5.05 15.00 5.36
CA THR A 195 -4.29 14.79 4.12
C THR A 195 -2.93 14.18 4.37
N VAL A 196 -2.45 13.45 3.37
CA VAL A 196 -1.09 12.90 3.29
C VAL A 196 -0.57 13.02 1.85
N ASP A 197 0.76 12.89 1.66
CA ASP A 197 1.40 13.06 0.36
C ASP A 197 1.89 11.74 -0.26
N ASN A 198 1.40 10.61 0.23
CA ASN A 198 1.74 9.28 -0.28
C ASN A 198 0.56 8.31 -0.12
N ILE A 199 0.16 7.66 -1.22
CA ILE A 199 -1.02 6.80 -1.25
C ILE A 199 -0.83 5.47 -0.47
N GLU A 200 0.39 4.95 -0.38
CA GLU A 200 0.68 3.75 0.41
C GLU A 200 0.63 4.07 1.91
N VAL A 201 1.09 5.26 2.31
CA VAL A 201 0.93 5.79 3.67
C VAL A 201 -0.54 6.00 3.99
N ALA A 202 -1.33 6.52 3.06
CA ALA A 202 -2.78 6.67 3.19
C ALA A 202 -3.47 5.33 3.51
N GLN A 203 -3.14 4.28 2.75
CA GLN A 203 -3.66 2.93 3.01
C GLN A 203 -3.24 2.40 4.38
N PHE A 204 -1.98 2.55 4.74
CA PHE A 204 -1.49 2.10 6.05
C PHE A 204 -2.22 2.77 7.21
N ILE A 205 -2.40 4.10 7.14
CA ILE A 205 -3.15 4.85 8.15
C ILE A 205 -4.61 4.37 8.21
N TYR A 206 -5.26 4.17 7.05
CA TYR A 206 -6.62 3.62 7.00
C TYR A 206 -6.72 2.26 7.71
N LEU A 207 -5.79 1.34 7.43
CA LEU A 207 -5.75 0.02 8.06
C LEU A 207 -5.54 0.12 9.58
N LEU A 208 -4.67 1.02 10.03
CA LEU A 208 -4.44 1.27 11.46
C LEU A 208 -5.70 1.79 12.16
N LEU A 209 -6.41 2.74 11.55
CA LEU A 209 -7.58 3.36 12.16
C LEU A 209 -8.79 2.41 12.18
N ASN A 210 -8.96 1.60 11.15
CA ASN A 210 -10.17 0.80 10.93
C ASN A 210 -10.03 -0.69 11.28
N ASN A 211 -8.84 -1.17 11.68
CA ASN A 211 -8.61 -2.57 12.01
C ASN A 211 -8.03 -2.76 13.42
N GLN A 212 -8.90 -3.11 14.38
CA GLN A 212 -8.47 -3.37 15.76
C GLN A 212 -7.42 -4.48 15.89
N LYS A 213 -7.48 -5.51 15.03
CA LYS A 213 -6.49 -6.61 15.05
C LYS A 213 -5.11 -6.11 14.64
N ILE A 214 -5.03 -5.25 13.62
CA ILE A 214 -3.74 -4.65 13.18
C ILE A 214 -3.19 -3.77 14.30
N ARG A 215 -4.00 -2.90 14.93
CA ARG A 215 -3.56 -2.11 16.09
C ARG A 215 -3.03 -3.00 17.20
N HIS A 216 -3.79 -4.02 17.58
CA HIS A 216 -3.37 -4.96 18.62
C HIS A 216 -2.06 -5.69 18.29
N VAL A 217 -1.88 -6.11 17.03
CA VAL A 217 -0.62 -6.73 16.57
C VAL A 217 0.54 -5.75 16.67
N ILE A 218 0.37 -4.50 16.22
CA ILE A 218 1.42 -3.47 16.32
C ILE A 218 1.75 -3.17 17.78
N ASP A 219 0.75 -2.99 18.64
CA ASP A 219 0.95 -2.77 20.08
C ASP A 219 1.68 -3.96 20.72
N THR A 220 1.30 -5.19 20.35
CA THR A 220 1.97 -6.41 20.82
C THR A 220 3.42 -6.46 20.36
N ILE A 221 3.68 -6.22 19.08
CA ILE A 221 5.04 -6.23 18.52
C ILE A 221 5.90 -5.18 19.23
N THR A 222 5.45 -3.94 19.27
CA THR A 222 6.23 -2.83 19.82
C THR A 222 6.37 -2.86 21.36
N SER A 223 5.50 -3.58 22.06
CA SER A 223 5.57 -3.71 23.52
C SER A 223 6.26 -4.98 24.02
N LYS A 224 6.28 -6.05 23.23
CA LYS A 224 6.74 -7.37 23.67
C LYS A 224 7.93 -7.95 22.91
N VAL A 225 8.18 -7.51 21.68
CA VAL A 225 9.28 -8.08 20.87
C VAL A 225 10.64 -7.69 21.46
N VAL A 226 11.47 -8.69 21.70
CA VAL A 226 12.88 -8.53 22.07
C VAL A 226 13.74 -9.13 20.97
N LEU A 227 14.50 -8.29 20.29
CA LEU A 227 15.44 -8.76 19.26
C LEU A 227 16.75 -9.20 19.94
N ILE A 228 17.14 -10.44 19.72
CA ILE A 228 18.39 -10.99 20.22
C ILE A 228 19.33 -11.17 19.04
N LEU A 229 20.41 -10.41 19.05
CA LEU A 229 21.47 -10.45 18.03
C LEU A 229 22.66 -11.25 18.57
N GLY A 230 23.13 -12.25 17.82
CA GLY A 230 24.26 -13.04 18.25
C GLY A 230 24.78 -13.98 17.18
N ARG A 231 25.88 -14.68 17.48
CA ARG A 231 26.38 -15.82 16.68
C ARG A 231 25.98 -17.11 17.34
N PHE A 232 25.29 -17.98 16.61
CA PHE A 232 24.80 -19.28 17.09
C PHE A 232 25.87 -20.39 16.96
N ARG A 233 27.09 -20.13 17.44
CA ARG A 233 28.08 -21.18 17.57
C ARG A 233 27.64 -22.18 18.64
N PRO A 234 28.13 -23.44 18.58
CA PRO A 234 27.75 -24.51 19.52
C PRO A 234 27.88 -24.12 21.00
N GLU A 235 28.89 -23.32 21.34
CA GLU A 235 29.14 -22.86 22.71
C GLU A 235 28.14 -21.73 23.16
N ARG A 236 27.65 -20.93 22.21
CA ARG A 236 26.80 -19.76 22.49
C ARG A 236 25.32 -20.08 22.38
N LYS A 237 24.95 -20.98 21.48
CA LYS A 237 23.57 -21.34 21.22
C LYS A 237 22.79 -21.75 22.47
N PRO A 238 23.31 -22.60 23.39
CA PRO A 238 22.60 -22.98 24.61
C PRO A 238 22.30 -21.81 25.56
N ILE A 239 23.14 -20.76 25.55
CA ILE A 239 22.95 -19.55 26.35
C ILE A 239 21.83 -18.70 25.76
N LEU A 240 21.87 -18.46 24.46
CA LEU A 240 20.86 -17.67 23.75
C LEU A 240 19.49 -18.36 23.76
N ASP A 241 19.45 -19.69 23.58
CA ASP A 241 18.21 -20.47 23.67
C ASP A 241 17.61 -20.45 25.09
N ALA A 242 18.43 -20.50 26.12
CA ALA A 242 17.98 -20.40 27.50
C ALA A 242 17.42 -19.01 27.82
N MET A 243 18.10 -17.95 27.39
CA MET A 243 17.62 -16.57 27.51
C MET A 243 16.28 -16.36 26.77
N ARG A 244 16.16 -16.94 25.57
CA ARG A 244 14.90 -16.98 24.80
C ARG A 244 13.77 -17.64 25.61
N GLY A 245 14.05 -18.77 26.28
CA GLY A 245 13.08 -19.46 27.14
C GLY A 245 12.63 -18.60 28.32
N GLU A 246 13.58 -17.91 28.96
CA GLU A 246 13.27 -17.02 30.09
C GLU A 246 12.45 -15.80 29.69
N LEU A 247 12.78 -15.18 28.54
CA LEU A 247 12.00 -14.05 28.00
C LEU A 247 10.56 -14.47 27.69
N ARG A 248 10.35 -15.66 27.11
CA ARG A 248 9.00 -16.20 26.84
C ARG A 248 8.18 -16.41 28.12
N ARG A 249 8.80 -16.88 29.20
CA ARG A 249 8.11 -17.04 30.51
C ARG A 249 7.67 -15.71 31.10
N ARG A 250 8.28 -14.61 30.67
CA ARG A 250 7.97 -13.22 31.08
C ARG A 250 7.08 -12.48 30.09
N ASP A 251 6.39 -13.23 29.21
CA ASP A 251 5.47 -12.69 28.21
C ASP A 251 6.12 -11.79 27.14
N TYR A 252 7.45 -11.92 26.90
CA TYR A 252 8.10 -11.33 25.75
C TYR A 252 8.05 -12.24 24.53
N LEU A 253 8.19 -11.65 23.34
CA LEU A 253 8.30 -12.33 22.05
C LEU A 253 9.75 -12.24 21.53
N PRO A 254 10.65 -13.14 21.96
CA PRO A 254 12.03 -13.07 21.52
C PRO A 254 12.20 -13.50 20.07
N VAL A 255 12.81 -12.63 19.27
CA VAL A 255 13.25 -12.89 17.89
C VAL A 255 14.77 -13.04 17.89
N LEU A 256 15.27 -14.20 17.49
CA LEU A 256 16.70 -14.49 17.44
C LEU A 256 17.21 -14.29 16.02
N PHE A 257 18.29 -13.54 15.88
CA PHE A 257 18.96 -13.33 14.61
C PHE A 257 20.40 -13.85 14.64
N ASP A 258 20.70 -14.82 13.76
CA ASP A 258 22.01 -15.47 13.65
C ASP A 258 22.85 -14.88 12.52
N PHE A 259 23.92 -14.17 12.86
CA PHE A 259 24.85 -13.60 11.89
C PHE A 259 25.72 -14.64 11.16
N ALA A 260 25.69 -15.91 11.55
CA ALA A 260 26.51 -16.95 10.92
C ALA A 260 25.89 -17.51 9.63
N LYS A 261 24.63 -17.22 9.32
CA LYS A 261 23.92 -17.74 8.14
C LYS A 261 23.77 -16.66 7.08
N PRO A 262 24.38 -16.81 5.88
CA PRO A 262 24.13 -15.90 4.77
C PRO A 262 22.67 -16.02 4.30
N THR A 263 21.99 -14.88 4.15
CA THR A 263 20.64 -14.79 3.61
C THR A 263 20.67 -14.11 2.26
N SER A 264 19.71 -14.42 1.38
CA SER A 264 19.57 -13.83 0.04
C SER A 264 19.04 -12.39 0.03
N ARG A 265 18.72 -11.81 1.20
CA ARG A 265 18.27 -10.41 1.37
C ARG A 265 19.38 -9.58 2.01
N ASP A 266 19.33 -8.28 1.82
CA ASP A 266 20.20 -7.36 2.54
C ASP A 266 19.99 -7.54 4.05
N LEU A 267 21.02 -8.13 4.67
CA LEU A 267 21.03 -8.48 6.08
C LEU A 267 20.82 -7.24 6.96
N THR A 268 21.41 -6.14 6.58
CA THR A 268 21.35 -4.87 7.31
C THR A 268 19.94 -4.30 7.33
N GLU A 269 19.22 -4.35 6.20
CA GLU A 269 17.84 -3.87 6.10
C GLU A 269 16.90 -4.72 6.95
N THR A 270 17.04 -6.05 6.90
CA THR A 270 16.22 -6.96 7.70
C THR A 270 16.41 -6.74 9.20
N ILE A 271 17.66 -6.62 9.67
CA ILE A 271 17.93 -6.39 11.09
C ILE A 271 17.46 -5.00 11.50
N SER A 272 17.67 -3.98 10.68
CA SER A 272 17.21 -2.63 10.93
C SER A 272 15.70 -2.58 11.11
N THR A 273 14.94 -3.21 10.22
CA THR A 273 13.47 -3.30 10.30
C THR A 273 13.03 -3.99 11.60
N LEU A 274 13.59 -5.16 11.91
CA LEU A 274 13.25 -5.89 13.14
C LEU A 274 13.61 -5.11 14.40
N ALA A 275 14.75 -4.40 14.38
CA ALA A 275 15.21 -3.61 15.51
C ALA A 275 14.28 -2.39 15.79
N HIS A 276 13.80 -1.69 14.74
CA HIS A 276 12.85 -0.58 14.92
C HIS A 276 11.50 -1.04 15.48
N MET A 277 11.11 -2.30 15.23
CA MET A 277 9.88 -2.89 15.77
C MET A 277 10.05 -3.44 17.20
N ALA A 278 11.27 -3.61 17.68
CA ALA A 278 11.52 -4.23 18.98
C ALA A 278 11.25 -3.29 20.16
N ARG A 279 10.83 -3.85 21.30
CA ARG A 279 10.75 -3.16 22.58
C ARG A 279 12.15 -2.76 23.06
N PHE A 280 13.11 -3.69 22.92
CA PHE A 280 14.54 -3.46 23.10
C PHE A 280 15.36 -4.54 22.36
N VAL A 281 16.63 -4.27 22.17
CA VAL A 281 17.58 -5.17 21.51
C VAL A 281 18.58 -5.69 22.54
N ILE A 282 18.84 -6.99 22.54
CA ILE A 282 19.95 -7.64 23.25
C ILE A 282 21.00 -8.05 22.23
N ALA A 283 22.23 -7.58 22.39
CA ALA A 283 23.34 -7.92 21.49
C ALA A 283 24.43 -8.69 22.23
N ASP A 284 24.63 -9.96 21.91
CA ASP A 284 25.77 -10.74 22.41
C ASP A 284 27.03 -10.38 21.64
N VAL A 285 27.86 -9.55 22.24
CA VAL A 285 29.11 -9.04 21.64
C VAL A 285 30.35 -9.85 22.06
N THR A 286 30.18 -11.04 22.62
CA THR A 286 31.26 -11.92 23.08
C THR A 286 32.20 -12.36 21.94
N ASP A 287 31.71 -12.51 20.70
CA ASP A 287 32.52 -12.81 19.52
C ASP A 287 32.69 -11.58 18.64
N ALA A 288 33.79 -10.89 18.81
CA ALA A 288 34.02 -9.55 18.31
C ALA A 288 34.21 -9.40 16.79
N ARG A 289 34.25 -10.49 15.99
CA ARG A 289 34.70 -10.39 14.59
C ARG A 289 33.64 -9.94 13.57
N SER A 290 32.34 -9.97 13.87
CA SER A 290 31.30 -9.58 12.88
C SER A 290 30.14 -8.77 13.43
N ILE A 291 29.71 -9.00 14.67
CA ILE A 291 28.58 -8.28 15.28
C ILE A 291 28.81 -6.76 15.37
N PRO A 292 30.03 -6.27 15.69
CA PRO A 292 30.29 -4.84 15.74
C PRO A 292 30.04 -4.10 14.42
N GLN A 293 30.30 -4.69 13.27
CA GLN A 293 30.09 -4.05 11.96
C GLN A 293 28.61 -3.85 11.66
N GLU A 294 27.78 -4.83 11.96
CA GLU A 294 26.34 -4.73 11.78
C GLU A 294 25.72 -3.74 12.77
N LEU A 295 26.14 -3.79 14.04
CA LEU A 295 25.71 -2.81 15.03
C LEU A 295 26.14 -1.39 14.68
N MET A 296 27.30 -1.20 14.05
CA MET A 296 27.76 0.12 13.57
C MET A 296 26.80 0.79 12.59
N LYS A 297 26.10 -0.02 11.78
CA LYS A 297 25.14 0.48 10.82
C LYS A 297 23.75 0.71 11.46
N ILE A 298 23.36 -0.15 12.40
CA ILE A 298 22.00 -0.21 12.93
C ILE A 298 21.82 0.69 14.16
N VAL A 299 22.74 0.66 15.12
CA VAL A 299 22.64 1.39 16.39
C VAL A 299 22.43 2.89 16.21
N PRO A 300 23.13 3.60 15.32
CA PRO A 300 22.90 5.03 15.10
C PRO A 300 21.46 5.36 14.63
N ALA A 301 20.79 4.41 13.97
CA ALA A 301 19.45 4.58 13.44
C ALA A 301 18.34 4.22 14.45
N LEU A 302 18.64 3.82 15.68
CA LEU A 302 17.68 3.34 16.67
C LEU A 302 17.47 4.27 17.89
N PRO A 303 17.26 5.58 17.75
CA PRO A 303 17.25 6.50 18.89
C PRO A 303 16.12 6.22 19.90
N SER A 304 15.09 5.48 19.51
CA SER A 304 13.93 5.15 20.35
C SER A 304 13.93 3.72 20.90
N VAL A 305 14.96 2.90 20.60
CA VAL A 305 15.02 1.49 20.98
C VAL A 305 16.27 1.21 21.82
N PRO A 306 16.12 0.83 23.10
CA PRO A 306 17.26 0.51 23.95
C PRO A 306 18.06 -0.69 23.43
N VAL A 307 19.38 -0.58 23.43
CA VAL A 307 20.29 -1.66 23.03
C VAL A 307 21.11 -2.09 24.25
N GLN A 308 21.01 -3.38 24.59
CA GLN A 308 21.79 -4.00 25.66
C GLN A 308 22.85 -4.93 25.13
N PRO A 309 24.11 -4.57 25.24
CA PRO A 309 25.20 -5.48 24.99
C PRO A 309 25.39 -6.49 26.14
N LEU A 310 25.69 -7.75 25.77
CA LEU A 310 26.11 -8.80 26.68
C LEU A 310 27.54 -9.20 26.34
N LEU A 311 28.40 -9.38 27.34
CA LEU A 311 29.79 -9.79 27.15
C LEU A 311 30.16 -10.86 28.18
N LEU A 312 30.78 -11.96 27.72
CA LEU A 312 31.32 -12.97 28.62
C LEU A 312 32.52 -12.40 29.39
N ALA A 313 32.52 -12.50 30.73
CA ALA A 313 33.52 -11.89 31.59
C ALA A 313 34.96 -12.30 31.32
N SER A 314 35.16 -13.51 30.75
CA SER A 314 36.48 -14.00 30.32
C SER A 314 37.02 -13.38 29.02
N GLN A 315 36.18 -12.54 28.35
CA GLN A 315 36.54 -11.88 27.08
C GLN A 315 36.80 -10.41 27.33
N GLN A 316 37.72 -9.83 26.60
CA GLN A 316 37.98 -8.41 26.62
C GLN A 316 36.95 -7.66 25.74
N GLU A 317 36.50 -6.50 26.22
CA GLU A 317 35.67 -5.60 25.42
C GLU A 317 36.46 -5.16 24.17
N TYR A 318 35.82 -5.31 23.02
CA TYR A 318 36.42 -4.87 21.75
C TYR A 318 36.44 -3.34 21.68
N GLY A 319 37.59 -2.73 21.36
CA GLY A 319 37.80 -1.27 21.42
C GLY A 319 36.80 -0.44 20.58
N MET A 320 36.19 -1.04 19.55
CA MET A 320 35.11 -0.37 18.80
C MET A 320 33.82 -0.20 19.62
N PHE A 321 33.66 -0.87 20.76
CA PHE A 321 32.47 -0.72 21.57
C PHE A 321 32.39 0.64 22.29
N GLU A 322 33.51 1.31 22.51
CA GLU A 322 33.54 2.68 23.01
C GLU A 322 32.77 3.64 22.10
N HIS A 323 32.75 3.37 20.79
CA HIS A 323 31.97 4.15 19.81
C HIS A 323 30.45 4.10 20.09
N PHE A 324 29.93 3.00 20.60
CA PHE A 324 28.51 2.87 20.91
C PHE A 324 28.09 3.55 22.20
N ARG A 325 29.01 3.71 23.14
CA ARG A 325 28.73 4.37 24.44
C ARG A 325 28.29 5.84 24.31
N ARG A 326 28.57 6.47 23.18
CA ARG A 326 28.11 7.84 22.88
C ARG A 326 26.61 7.96 22.64
N PHE A 327 25.94 6.84 22.33
CA PHE A 327 24.52 6.85 22.06
C PHE A 327 23.72 6.64 23.34
N ALA A 328 22.84 7.59 23.69
CA ALA A 328 22.07 7.58 24.93
C ALA A 328 21.15 6.37 25.09
N TRP A 329 20.82 5.66 24.02
CA TRP A 329 20.01 4.45 24.01
C TRP A 329 20.80 3.14 24.09
N VAL A 330 22.11 3.20 24.08
CA VAL A 330 22.99 2.04 24.32
C VAL A 330 23.37 1.99 25.79
N LEU A 331 23.01 0.90 26.45
CA LEU A 331 23.31 0.70 27.87
C LEU A 331 24.71 0.12 28.08
N VAL A 332 25.18 0.23 29.31
CA VAL A 332 26.48 -0.38 29.70
C VAL A 332 26.43 -1.89 29.51
N PRO A 333 27.48 -2.51 28.96
CA PRO A 333 27.52 -3.96 28.77
C PRO A 333 27.29 -4.72 30.09
N VAL A 334 26.46 -5.76 30.03
CA VAL A 334 26.32 -6.69 31.16
C VAL A 334 27.37 -7.76 31.00
N LEU A 335 28.32 -7.78 31.91
CA LEU A 335 29.32 -8.86 32.01
C LEU A 335 28.68 -10.04 32.76
N TYR A 336 28.81 -11.25 32.21
CA TYR A 336 28.35 -12.49 32.85
C TYR A 336 29.43 -13.58 32.77
N GLU A 337 29.50 -14.42 33.80
CA GLU A 337 30.49 -15.46 33.95
C GLU A 337 30.10 -16.75 33.21
N ASP A 338 28.82 -17.12 33.38
CA ASP A 338 28.25 -18.34 32.79
C ASP A 338 26.74 -18.17 32.54
N LYS A 339 26.12 -19.22 31.98
CA LYS A 339 24.68 -19.27 31.67
C LYS A 339 23.82 -19.11 32.92
N ALA A 340 24.17 -19.78 34.03
CA ALA A 340 23.33 -19.77 35.24
C ALA A 340 23.28 -18.35 35.87
N LYS A 341 24.44 -17.69 35.93
CA LYS A 341 24.58 -16.32 36.41
C LYS A 341 23.81 -15.33 35.54
N LEU A 342 23.93 -15.45 34.22
CA LEU A 342 23.18 -14.60 33.28
C LEU A 342 21.66 -14.71 33.50
N LEU A 343 21.14 -15.95 33.65
CA LEU A 343 19.72 -16.17 33.81
C LEU A 343 19.22 -15.69 35.17
N ALA A 344 20.02 -15.86 36.24
CA ALA A 344 19.70 -15.37 37.58
C ALA A 344 19.61 -13.83 37.62
N ASP A 345 20.49 -13.15 36.88
CA ASP A 345 20.59 -11.71 36.84
C ASP A 345 19.70 -11.08 35.70
N LEU A 346 18.95 -11.90 34.96
CA LEU A 346 18.25 -11.45 33.75
C LEU A 346 17.26 -10.33 34.05
N ASP A 347 16.45 -10.44 35.09
CA ASP A 347 15.45 -9.44 35.44
C ASP A 347 16.09 -8.12 35.90
N THR A 348 17.06 -8.21 36.81
CA THR A 348 17.63 -7.04 37.48
C THR A 348 18.64 -6.29 36.62
N ARG A 349 19.45 -7.02 35.84
CA ARG A 349 20.55 -6.45 35.08
C ARG A 349 20.28 -6.34 33.58
N VAL A 350 19.32 -7.11 33.03
CA VAL A 350 19.01 -7.10 31.61
C VAL A 350 17.62 -6.49 31.36
N ILE A 351 16.54 -6.96 31.96
CA ILE A 351 15.18 -6.53 31.60
C ILE A 351 14.83 -5.17 32.22
N ALA A 352 14.86 -5.06 33.56
CA ALA A 352 14.38 -3.86 34.24
C ALA A 352 15.04 -2.55 33.81
N PRO A 353 16.37 -2.45 33.61
CA PRO A 353 16.98 -1.24 33.10
C PRO A 353 16.56 -0.87 31.67
N ARG A 354 16.21 -1.86 30.82
CA ARG A 354 15.76 -1.61 29.44
C ARG A 354 14.32 -1.19 29.39
N GLU A 355 13.48 -1.76 30.22
CA GLU A 355 12.11 -1.29 30.38
C GLU A 355 12.07 0.17 30.87
N ALA A 356 12.88 0.51 31.85
CA ALA A 356 13.02 1.90 32.31
C ALA A 356 13.48 2.83 31.18
N LYS A 357 14.51 2.41 30.42
CA LYS A 357 15.04 3.19 29.30
C LYS A 357 14.06 3.28 28.12
N ALA A 358 13.35 2.20 27.80
CA ALA A 358 12.33 2.22 26.75
C ALA A 358 11.18 3.17 27.09
N ASN A 359 10.76 3.23 28.35
CA ASN A 359 9.74 4.17 28.82
C ASN A 359 10.24 5.63 28.77
N GLU A 360 11.50 5.88 29.18
CA GLU A 360 12.14 7.20 29.07
C GLU A 360 12.18 7.69 27.60
N LEU A 361 12.59 6.84 26.67
CA LEU A 361 12.73 7.20 25.26
C LEU A 361 11.39 7.41 24.54
N ARG A 362 10.32 6.75 24.99
CA ARG A 362 8.95 6.91 24.45
C ARG A 362 8.20 8.09 25.06
N GLY A 363 8.60 8.56 26.24
CA GLY A 363 8.00 9.72 26.91
C GLY A 363 8.56 11.08 26.48
N LYS A 364 9.53 11.07 25.59
CA LYS A 364 10.10 12.24 24.91
C LYS A 364 9.56 12.38 23.51
#